data_03879559b9b421c0d9f6528bdba0019f
#
_entry.id   03879559b9b421c0d9f6528bdba0019f
#
_cell.length_a   1.000
_cell.length_b   1.000
_cell.length_c   1.000
_cell.angle_alpha   90.00
_cell.angle_beta   90.00
_cell.angle_gamma   90.00
#
_symmetry.space_group_name_H-M   'P 1'
#
loop_
_entity.id
_entity.type
_entity.pdbx_description
1 polymer ?
#
loop_
_entity_poly.entity_id
_entity_poly.type
_entity_poly.pdbx_seq_one_letter_code
_entity_poly.pdbx_strand_id
1 'polypeptide(L)'
;MKTTIKLGLIASCLTLPFGAQALEFAGYLRSGVGTSTGSGKQQCFQLPGAQTKYRLGNECEQYAELELRQDLLTLDDGSVFSVDAMASLYNRYDRALKFQGENNGSARMPQMYAQWSNLPSLNGGSLWAGRRYYKRNDIHISDFYYWNQSATGGGIEDVLIGGLKYSYALSRKDNLYQKEYATRHDFNVAGFKTNPGGELELGLSYIAKAGGRDTNSGWALTAQHVQAAFLGGKNKFALQYGEGPGTGLGYTGNTTLDKSSKSYRAVEFFDWQVTPRFGGQVEAVYQKDVRPGRQDQNWMSLGVRPAYALSEQFKLVTELGHDQVEATGGTRKLSKFTFAPTWSPKGPEFWARPEVRCITPMRPGTKRPSARPMSWRRARRCPTPAPMARRGMGRT
;
A
#
# COMPACT_ATOMS: atom_id res chain seq x y z
N MET A 1 -2.36 47.12 22.33
CA MET A 1 -3.60 46.37 22.62
C MET A 1 -4.08 45.42 21.51
N LYS A 2 -3.21 44.95 20.61
CA LYS A 2 -3.62 44.03 19.49
C LYS A 2 -3.03 42.61 19.57
N THR A 3 -2.19 42.33 20.57
CA THR A 3 -1.49 41.03 20.66
C THR A 3 -2.18 40.04 21.62
N THR A 4 -3.00 40.53 22.54
CA THR A 4 -3.70 39.71 23.56
C THR A 4 -4.93 38.96 23.04
N ILE A 5 -5.55 39.41 21.95
CA ILE A 5 -6.77 38.77 21.41
C ILE A 5 -6.42 37.49 20.62
N LYS A 6 -5.21 37.40 20.03
CA LYS A 6 -4.80 36.22 19.26
C LYS A 6 -4.40 35.02 20.12
N LEU A 7 -3.88 35.25 21.32
CA LEU A 7 -3.58 34.18 22.27
C LEU A 7 -4.86 33.61 22.94
N GLY A 8 -5.87 34.43 23.15
CA GLY A 8 -7.13 34.00 23.73
C GLY A 8 -7.95 33.05 22.83
N LEU A 9 -7.86 33.21 21.52
CA LEU A 9 -8.55 32.33 20.58
C LEU A 9 -7.88 30.96 20.45
N ILE A 10 -6.56 30.87 20.61
CA ILE A 10 -5.84 29.60 20.60
C ILE A 10 -6.05 28.86 21.91
N ALA A 11 -6.14 29.54 23.04
CA ALA A 11 -6.43 28.92 24.35
C ALA A 11 -7.87 28.42 24.47
N SER A 12 -8.85 29.07 23.85
CA SER A 12 -10.24 28.61 23.91
C SER A 12 -10.55 27.40 23.03
N CYS A 13 -9.73 27.11 22.01
CA CYS A 13 -9.82 25.84 21.25
C CYS A 13 -9.27 24.63 22.03
N LEU A 14 -8.48 24.83 23.09
CA LEU A 14 -7.88 23.75 23.88
C LEU A 14 -8.70 23.37 25.13
N THR A 15 -9.79 24.08 25.40
CA THR A 15 -10.64 23.85 26.62
C THR A 15 -12.01 23.28 26.33
N LEU A 16 -12.24 22.69 25.16
CA LEU A 16 -13.42 21.86 24.99
C LEU A 16 -13.31 20.69 25.98
N PRO A 17 -14.34 20.39 26.79
CA PRO A 17 -14.35 19.20 27.61
C PRO A 17 -14.45 17.99 26.66
N PHE A 18 -13.29 17.51 26.18
CA PHE A 18 -13.23 16.19 25.62
C PHE A 18 -13.56 15.25 26.77
N GLY A 19 -14.76 14.67 26.77
CA GLY A 19 -14.97 13.46 27.55
C GLY A 19 -13.75 12.57 27.26
N ALA A 20 -13.10 12.06 28.28
CA ALA A 20 -11.82 11.34 28.16
C ALA A 20 -12.01 10.04 27.38
N GLN A 21 -12.23 10.13 26.07
CA GLN A 21 -12.11 8.99 25.16
C GLN A 21 -10.62 8.75 24.95
N ALA A 22 -10.21 7.52 25.18
CA ALA A 22 -8.80 7.15 25.08
C ALA A 22 -8.29 7.39 23.65
N LEU A 23 -7.16 8.08 23.54
CA LEU A 23 -6.42 8.17 22.28
C LEU A 23 -5.98 6.75 21.87
N GLU A 24 -6.45 6.29 20.74
CA GLU A 24 -6.01 5.00 20.18
C GLU A 24 -4.67 5.18 19.50
N PHE A 25 -3.71 4.38 19.93
CA PHE A 25 -2.38 4.30 19.31
C PHE A 25 -2.21 2.96 18.63
N ALA A 26 -1.87 2.99 17.34
CA ALA A 26 -1.49 1.82 16.56
C ALA A 26 -0.15 2.09 15.85
N GLY A 27 0.43 1.06 15.29
CA GLY A 27 1.65 1.27 14.52
C GLY A 27 2.32 0.01 14.01
N TYR A 28 3.32 0.24 13.18
CA TYR A 28 4.18 -0.78 12.62
C TYR A 28 5.63 -0.31 12.73
N LEU A 29 6.51 -1.19 13.19
CA LEU A 29 7.95 -0.91 13.26
C LEU A 29 8.72 -2.06 12.65
N ARG A 30 9.67 -1.71 11.78
CA ARG A 30 10.66 -2.63 11.25
C ARG A 30 12.03 -1.96 11.29
N SER A 31 12.98 -2.62 11.94
CA SER A 31 14.37 -2.19 12.02
C SER A 31 15.29 -3.40 11.94
N GLY A 32 16.50 -3.21 11.47
CA GLY A 32 17.48 -4.29 11.35
C GLY A 32 18.85 -3.78 10.95
N VAL A 33 19.76 -4.71 10.85
CA VAL A 33 21.10 -4.55 10.32
C VAL A 33 21.44 -5.75 9.47
N GLY A 34 22.12 -5.54 8.36
CA GLY A 34 22.49 -6.63 7.48
C GLY A 34 23.77 -6.36 6.70
N THR A 35 24.38 -7.44 6.25
CA THR A 35 25.58 -7.41 5.40
C THR A 35 25.43 -8.39 4.25
N SER A 36 26.21 -8.24 3.22
CA SER A 36 26.34 -9.19 2.12
C SER A 36 27.80 -9.60 1.93
N THR A 37 28.03 -10.84 1.52
CA THR A 37 29.37 -11.45 1.40
C THR A 37 30.28 -10.77 0.39
N GLY A 38 29.79 -9.90 -0.48
CA GLY A 38 30.59 -9.26 -1.53
C GLY A 38 30.80 -7.76 -1.39
N SER A 39 30.01 -7.07 -0.58
CA SER A 39 30.03 -5.59 -0.51
C SER A 39 30.04 -5.02 0.89
N GLY A 40 29.96 -5.83 1.93
CA GLY A 40 29.82 -5.37 3.32
C GLY A 40 28.53 -4.60 3.63
N LYS A 41 27.66 -4.38 2.63
CA LYS A 41 26.37 -3.72 2.77
C LYS A 41 25.24 -4.66 2.40
N GLN A 42 24.15 -4.62 3.14
CA GLN A 42 22.95 -5.35 2.76
C GLN A 42 22.46 -4.87 1.39
N GLN A 43 22.13 -5.82 0.53
CA GLN A 43 21.57 -5.55 -0.80
C GLN A 43 20.16 -6.09 -0.87
N CYS A 44 19.24 -5.26 -1.37
CA CYS A 44 17.88 -5.65 -1.67
C CYS A 44 17.64 -5.63 -3.17
N PHE A 45 16.79 -6.54 -3.62
CA PHE A 45 16.59 -6.77 -5.05
C PHE A 45 15.14 -7.10 -5.36
N GLN A 46 14.72 -6.72 -6.55
CA GLN A 46 13.43 -7.03 -7.16
C GLN A 46 13.65 -7.26 -8.65
N LEU A 47 12.88 -8.16 -9.25
CA LEU A 47 12.96 -8.39 -10.69
C LEU A 47 12.39 -7.18 -11.43
N PRO A 48 13.12 -6.55 -12.38
CA PRO A 48 12.56 -5.47 -13.18
C PRO A 48 11.33 -5.92 -13.96
N GLY A 49 10.20 -5.22 -13.76
CA GLY A 49 8.90 -5.53 -14.33
C GLY A 49 7.96 -6.34 -13.42
N ALA A 50 8.46 -7.00 -12.39
CA ALA A 50 7.65 -7.60 -11.34
C ALA A 50 7.23 -6.54 -10.31
N GLN A 51 6.03 -6.68 -9.74
CA GLN A 51 5.55 -5.82 -8.66
C GLN A 51 5.76 -6.46 -7.27
N THR A 52 5.94 -7.77 -7.22
CA THR A 52 6.29 -8.50 -6.00
C THR A 52 7.74 -8.28 -5.61
N LYS A 53 7.97 -8.27 -4.29
CA LYS A 53 9.29 -8.23 -3.69
C LYS A 53 9.27 -9.14 -2.48
N TYR A 54 9.65 -10.41 -2.64
CA TYR A 54 9.71 -11.34 -1.52
C TYR A 54 10.58 -10.77 -0.39
N ARG A 55 9.89 -10.37 0.69
CA ARG A 55 10.46 -9.40 1.63
C ARG A 55 11.29 -9.99 2.76
N LEU A 56 11.20 -11.29 3.05
CA LEU A 56 12.00 -11.89 4.12
C LEU A 56 13.50 -11.75 3.82
N GLY A 57 14.23 -10.94 4.61
CA GLY A 57 15.64 -10.62 4.37
C GLY A 57 15.93 -9.73 3.15
N ASN A 58 14.93 -9.17 2.53
CA ASN A 58 15.03 -8.32 1.35
C ASN A 58 14.49 -6.90 1.61
N GLU A 59 14.67 -6.44 2.83
CA GLU A 59 14.31 -5.10 3.28
C GLU A 59 15.57 -4.42 3.81
N CYS A 60 15.96 -3.30 3.19
CA CYS A 60 17.22 -2.61 3.43
C CYS A 60 17.03 -1.29 4.16
N GLU A 61 15.88 -1.14 4.82
CA GLU A 61 15.48 0.10 5.45
C GLU A 61 14.84 -0.13 6.81
N GLN A 62 15.05 0.82 7.69
CA GLN A 62 14.20 1.03 8.86
C GLN A 62 12.91 1.71 8.39
N TYR A 63 11.80 1.25 8.92
CA TYR A 63 10.48 1.78 8.60
C TYR A 63 9.60 1.76 9.84
N ALA A 64 8.92 2.87 10.09
CA ALA A 64 7.93 2.98 11.15
C ALA A 64 6.67 3.66 10.62
N GLU A 65 5.52 3.22 11.09
CA GLU A 65 4.23 3.90 11.02
C GLU A 65 3.75 4.11 12.45
N LEU A 66 3.37 5.34 12.78
CA LEU A 66 2.82 5.74 14.06
C LEU A 66 1.45 6.33 13.78
N GLU A 67 0.40 5.65 14.19
CA GLU A 67 -0.99 6.03 13.93
C GLU A 67 -1.67 6.43 15.22
N LEU A 68 -2.37 7.55 15.16
CA LEU A 68 -3.16 8.12 16.24
C LEU A 68 -4.59 8.31 15.73
N ARG A 69 -5.55 7.72 16.43
CA ARG A 69 -6.97 7.91 16.18
C ARG A 69 -7.64 8.46 17.42
N GLN A 70 -8.50 9.44 17.22
CA GLN A 70 -9.30 10.04 18.28
C GLN A 70 -10.75 10.16 17.84
N ASP A 71 -11.65 9.58 18.60
CA ASP A 71 -13.05 9.90 18.53
C ASP A 71 -13.28 11.26 19.21
N LEU A 72 -13.74 12.24 18.45
CA LEU A 72 -13.93 13.60 18.94
C LEU A 72 -15.33 13.81 19.49
N LEU A 73 -16.32 13.13 18.93
CA LEU A 73 -17.72 13.34 19.24
C LEU A 73 -18.52 12.06 18.99
N THR A 74 -19.29 11.63 19.98
CA THR A 74 -20.34 10.63 19.85
C THR A 74 -21.67 11.32 20.01
N LEU A 75 -22.54 11.19 19.01
CA LEU A 75 -23.86 11.80 19.01
C LEU A 75 -24.91 10.88 19.63
N ASP A 76 -26.06 11.43 20.00
CA ASP A 76 -27.17 10.70 20.63
C ASP A 76 -27.73 9.59 19.71
N ASP A 77 -27.57 9.72 18.40
CA ASP A 77 -27.99 8.74 17.40
C ASP A 77 -26.99 7.57 17.23
N GLY A 78 -25.92 7.55 18.03
CA GLY A 78 -24.87 6.53 18.00
C GLY A 78 -23.82 6.74 16.90
N SER A 79 -23.92 7.82 16.11
CA SER A 79 -22.89 8.16 15.13
C SER A 79 -21.64 8.77 15.81
N VAL A 80 -20.46 8.50 15.24
CA VAL A 80 -19.17 8.92 15.82
C VAL A 80 -18.37 9.72 14.81
N PHE A 81 -17.93 10.91 15.22
CA PHE A 81 -17.00 11.73 14.45
C PHE A 81 -15.58 11.52 15.00
N SER A 82 -14.66 11.08 14.15
CA SER A 82 -13.29 10.78 14.52
C SER A 82 -12.28 11.42 13.56
N VAL A 83 -11.06 11.56 14.03
CA VAL A 83 -9.89 11.97 13.23
C VAL A 83 -8.82 10.89 13.34
N ASP A 84 -8.09 10.71 12.25
CA ASP A 84 -6.99 9.76 12.14
C ASP A 84 -5.78 10.44 11.52
N ALA A 85 -4.61 10.24 12.11
CA ALA A 85 -3.35 10.74 11.60
C ALA A 85 -2.25 9.69 11.75
N MET A 86 -1.56 9.39 10.66
CA MET A 86 -0.42 8.48 10.65
C MET A 86 0.83 9.20 10.16
N ALA A 87 1.91 9.10 10.92
CA ALA A 87 3.23 9.48 10.49
C ALA A 87 4.03 8.24 10.09
N SER A 88 4.71 8.26 8.95
CA SER A 88 5.66 7.22 8.57
C SER A 88 7.08 7.76 8.49
N LEU A 89 8.02 6.98 9.00
CA LEU A 89 9.45 7.26 8.98
C LEU A 89 10.14 6.19 8.15
N TYR A 90 11.05 6.61 7.30
CA TYR A 90 11.82 5.74 6.42
C TYR A 90 13.27 6.20 6.36
N ASN A 91 14.21 5.29 6.60
CA ASN A 91 15.61 5.49 6.22
C ASN A 91 16.33 4.17 5.97
N ARG A 92 17.39 4.22 5.17
CA ARG A 92 18.22 3.04 4.89
C ARG A 92 19.04 2.66 6.12
N TYR A 93 19.35 1.37 6.29
CA TYR A 93 20.14 0.86 7.42
C TYR A 93 21.55 1.49 7.52
N ASP A 94 22.14 1.86 6.38
CA ASP A 94 23.47 2.47 6.33
C ASP A 94 23.49 3.98 6.59
N ARG A 95 22.36 4.57 7.03
CA ARG A 95 22.22 6.02 7.24
C ARG A 95 21.44 6.34 8.50
N ALA A 96 21.85 7.41 9.18
CA ALA A 96 21.05 7.96 10.26
C ALA A 96 19.83 8.71 9.70
N LEU A 97 18.70 8.62 10.42
CA LEU A 97 17.52 9.42 10.11
C LEU A 97 17.83 10.89 10.37
N LYS A 98 17.78 11.71 9.32
CA LYS A 98 17.89 13.16 9.39
C LYS A 98 16.73 13.78 8.63
N PHE A 99 16.11 14.80 9.19
CA PHE A 99 15.00 15.52 8.54
C PHE A 99 15.49 16.57 7.54
N GLN A 100 16.79 16.76 7.42
CA GLN A 100 17.44 17.69 6.47
C GLN A 100 18.30 16.92 5.48
N GLY A 101 18.13 17.21 4.17
CA GLY A 101 18.91 16.63 3.09
C GLY A 101 18.26 15.46 2.36
N GLU A 102 18.45 15.44 1.04
CA GLU A 102 17.73 14.57 0.08
C GLU A 102 17.98 13.06 0.23
N ASN A 103 18.98 12.65 0.99
CA ASN A 103 19.43 11.25 1.03
C ASN A 103 19.37 10.58 2.42
N ASN A 104 18.84 11.25 3.42
CA ASN A 104 18.96 10.83 4.82
C ASN A 104 17.67 10.22 5.41
N GLY A 105 16.70 9.88 4.57
CA GLY A 105 15.42 9.35 4.97
C GLY A 105 14.26 10.28 4.62
N SER A 106 13.06 9.86 4.92
CA SER A 106 11.85 10.65 4.73
C SER A 106 10.88 10.47 5.88
N ALA A 107 10.21 11.56 6.25
CA ALA A 107 9.00 11.55 7.06
C ALA A 107 7.81 11.91 6.16
N ARG A 108 6.69 11.23 6.33
CA ARG A 108 5.47 11.43 5.54
C ARG A 108 4.26 11.33 6.44
N MET A 109 3.14 11.90 5.98
CA MET A 109 1.82 11.70 6.58
C MET A 109 0.97 10.86 5.61
N PRO A 110 1.08 9.50 5.66
CA PRO A 110 0.31 8.62 4.78
C PRO A 110 -1.18 8.69 5.02
N GLN A 111 -1.62 8.91 6.25
CA GLN A 111 -3.01 9.15 6.59
C GLN A 111 -3.16 10.47 7.35
N MET A 112 -4.16 11.22 7.03
CA MET A 112 -4.67 12.38 7.74
C MET A 112 -6.09 12.65 7.22
N TYR A 113 -7.10 12.15 7.92
CA TYR A 113 -8.49 12.27 7.51
C TYR A 113 -9.43 12.38 8.69
N ALA A 114 -10.63 12.87 8.42
CA ALA A 114 -11.77 12.81 9.32
C ALA A 114 -12.78 11.80 8.81
N GLN A 115 -13.48 11.17 9.72
CA GLN A 115 -14.55 10.21 9.42
C GLN A 115 -15.75 10.44 10.33
N TRP A 116 -16.94 10.34 9.77
CA TRP A 116 -18.19 10.28 10.51
C TRP A 116 -18.83 8.92 10.24
N SER A 117 -18.81 8.06 11.22
CA SER A 117 -19.20 6.64 11.12
C SER A 117 -20.55 6.36 11.79
N ASN A 118 -21.14 5.20 11.48
CA ASN A 118 -22.41 4.71 12.02
C ASN A 118 -23.57 5.70 11.77
N LEU A 119 -23.58 6.36 10.60
CA LEU A 119 -24.64 7.32 10.25
C LEU A 119 -25.98 6.61 10.00
N PRO A 120 -27.04 6.86 10.79
CA PRO A 120 -28.36 6.29 10.54
C PRO A 120 -28.92 6.66 9.16
N SER A 121 -28.68 7.89 8.70
CA SER A 121 -29.07 8.39 7.37
C SER A 121 -28.39 7.64 6.20
N LEU A 122 -27.32 6.92 6.47
CA LEU A 122 -26.60 6.07 5.52
C LEU A 122 -26.70 4.58 5.89
N ASN A 123 -27.75 4.19 6.61
CA ASN A 123 -27.94 2.81 7.07
C ASN A 123 -26.69 2.22 7.76
N GLY A 124 -26.06 2.99 8.66
CA GLY A 124 -24.85 2.61 9.37
C GLY A 124 -23.54 2.84 8.58
N GLY A 125 -23.62 3.40 7.40
CA GLY A 125 -22.45 3.77 6.61
C GLY A 125 -21.69 4.95 7.19
N SER A 126 -20.59 5.32 6.53
CA SER A 126 -19.68 6.38 6.96
C SER A 126 -19.43 7.41 5.87
N LEU A 127 -19.15 8.65 6.27
CA LEU A 127 -18.57 9.71 5.44
C LEU A 127 -17.11 9.91 5.85
N TRP A 128 -16.22 10.17 4.91
CA TRP A 128 -14.84 10.50 5.22
C TRP A 128 -14.26 11.53 4.25
N ALA A 129 -13.26 12.28 4.69
CA ALA A 129 -12.53 13.21 3.86
C ALA A 129 -11.09 13.36 4.37
N GLY A 130 -10.14 13.42 3.43
CA GLY A 130 -8.73 13.59 3.72
C GLY A 130 -7.85 12.61 2.94
N ARG A 131 -6.61 12.42 3.42
CA ARG A 131 -5.69 11.41 2.90
C ARG A 131 -5.84 10.14 3.69
N ARG A 132 -6.08 9.01 3.00
CA ARG A 132 -6.44 7.77 3.66
C ARG A 132 -5.91 6.53 2.92
N TYR A 133 -5.53 5.50 3.68
CA TYR A 133 -5.48 4.13 3.16
C TYR A 133 -6.92 3.66 2.91
N TYR A 134 -7.27 3.49 1.64
CA TYR A 134 -8.62 3.13 1.23
C TYR A 134 -8.61 1.87 0.37
N LYS A 135 -9.42 0.87 0.72
CA LYS A 135 -9.50 -0.43 0.02
C LYS A 135 -8.10 -0.96 -0.34
N ARG A 136 -7.21 -1.00 0.66
CA ARG A 136 -5.80 -1.37 0.51
C ARG A 136 -5.63 -2.86 0.79
N ASN A 137 -5.62 -3.66 -0.27
CA ASN A 137 -5.42 -5.10 -0.21
C ASN A 137 -4.01 -5.45 -0.65
N ASP A 138 -3.29 -6.22 0.17
CA ASP A 138 -1.92 -6.62 -0.09
C ASP A 138 -1.68 -8.11 0.18
N ILE A 139 -0.57 -8.61 -0.35
CA ILE A 139 0.00 -9.91 -0.02
C ILE A 139 1.25 -9.66 0.82
N HIS A 140 1.20 -10.08 2.07
CA HIS A 140 2.22 -9.73 3.06
C HIS A 140 3.62 -10.25 2.70
N ILE A 141 3.76 -11.49 2.20
CA ILE A 141 5.07 -12.08 1.95
C ILE A 141 5.84 -11.41 0.81
N SER A 142 5.14 -10.79 -0.13
CA SER A 142 5.75 -10.15 -1.30
C SER A 142 5.66 -8.63 -1.30
N ASP A 143 5.03 -8.01 -0.28
CA ASP A 143 4.79 -6.56 -0.20
C ASP A 143 4.03 -6.02 -1.42
N PHE A 144 3.10 -6.83 -1.95
CA PHE A 144 2.38 -6.53 -3.18
C PHE A 144 0.96 -6.07 -2.91
N TYR A 145 0.72 -4.78 -3.16
CA TYR A 145 -0.60 -4.14 -3.02
C TYR A 145 -1.38 -4.28 -4.34
N TYR A 146 -2.07 -5.41 -4.51
CA TYR A 146 -2.74 -5.73 -5.77
C TYR A 146 -4.01 -4.90 -6.00
N TRP A 147 -4.69 -4.45 -4.96
CA TRP A 147 -5.86 -3.58 -5.04
C TRP A 147 -5.74 -2.49 -3.98
N ASN A 148 -5.40 -1.27 -4.41
CA ASN A 148 -5.09 -0.17 -3.50
C ASN A 148 -5.69 1.13 -4.06
N GLN A 149 -6.78 1.58 -3.47
CA GLN A 149 -7.48 2.81 -3.84
C GLN A 149 -7.09 4.00 -2.95
N SER A 150 -6.03 3.89 -2.18
CA SER A 150 -5.53 4.94 -1.29
C SER A 150 -5.22 6.23 -2.04
N ALA A 151 -5.68 7.35 -1.52
CA ALA A 151 -5.43 8.69 -2.08
C ALA A 151 -5.88 9.80 -1.11
N THR A 152 -5.73 11.05 -1.55
CA THR A 152 -6.41 12.19 -0.94
C THR A 152 -7.75 12.41 -1.65
N GLY A 153 -8.84 12.41 -0.89
CA GLY A 153 -10.18 12.52 -1.44
C GLY A 153 -11.25 12.55 -0.35
N GLY A 154 -12.41 12.03 -0.70
CA GLY A 154 -13.53 11.85 0.21
C GLY A 154 -14.50 10.82 -0.34
N GLY A 155 -15.33 10.28 0.51
CA GLY A 155 -16.24 9.24 0.09
C GLY A 155 -17.30 8.88 1.11
N ILE A 156 -18.21 8.05 0.64
CA ILE A 156 -19.23 7.35 1.41
C ILE A 156 -18.85 5.90 1.45
N GLU A 157 -18.89 5.25 2.60
CA GLU A 157 -18.42 3.88 2.77
C GLU A 157 -19.42 3.02 3.51
N ASP A 158 -19.55 1.77 3.05
CA ASP A 158 -20.30 0.68 3.69
C ASP A 158 -21.81 1.01 3.96
N VAL A 159 -22.47 1.73 3.05
CA VAL A 159 -23.92 1.96 3.10
C VAL A 159 -24.64 0.63 2.88
N LEU A 160 -25.39 0.15 3.87
CA LEU A 160 -26.06 -1.13 3.83
C LEU A 160 -27.43 -1.04 3.12
N ILE A 161 -27.54 -1.67 1.96
CA ILE A 161 -28.79 -1.73 1.18
C ILE A 161 -29.01 -3.17 0.71
N GLY A 162 -30.13 -3.77 1.08
CA GLY A 162 -30.46 -5.15 0.66
C GLY A 162 -29.45 -6.20 1.10
N GLY A 163 -28.74 -5.99 2.22
CA GLY A 163 -27.71 -6.90 2.73
C GLY A 163 -26.34 -6.70 2.08
N LEU A 164 -26.19 -5.80 1.10
CA LEU A 164 -24.94 -5.47 0.45
C LEU A 164 -24.41 -4.11 0.96
N LYS A 165 -23.10 -3.97 0.98
CA LYS A 165 -22.39 -2.75 1.37
C LYS A 165 -21.92 -1.99 0.12
N TYR A 166 -22.41 -0.78 -0.03
CA TYR A 166 -22.07 0.12 -1.14
C TYR A 166 -21.11 1.20 -0.67
N SER A 167 -20.06 1.43 -1.45
CA SER A 167 -19.08 2.48 -1.18
C SER A 167 -18.76 3.25 -2.44
N TYR A 168 -18.55 4.56 -2.29
CA TYR A 168 -18.07 5.43 -3.34
C TYR A 168 -17.01 6.37 -2.81
N ALA A 169 -15.91 6.53 -3.54
CA ALA A 169 -14.88 7.50 -3.23
C ALA A 169 -14.49 8.31 -4.47
N LEU A 170 -14.20 9.58 -4.26
CA LEU A 170 -13.60 10.48 -5.23
C LEU A 170 -12.21 10.85 -4.74
N SER A 171 -11.19 10.64 -5.56
CA SER A 171 -9.81 10.94 -5.21
C SER A 171 -9.09 11.74 -6.28
N ARG A 172 -8.06 12.47 -5.87
CA ARG A 172 -7.22 13.29 -6.74
C ARG A 172 -5.74 13.05 -6.44
N LYS A 173 -4.89 13.57 -7.31
CA LYS A 173 -3.43 13.51 -7.17
C LYS A 173 -3.00 14.05 -5.80
N ASP A 174 -2.16 13.29 -5.10
CA ASP A 174 -1.57 13.68 -3.82
C ASP A 174 -0.04 13.54 -3.77
N ASN A 175 0.59 13.11 -4.88
CA ASN A 175 2.01 12.80 -5.02
C ASN A 175 2.53 11.66 -4.13
N LEU A 176 1.68 11.02 -3.35
CA LEU A 176 2.03 9.90 -2.49
C LEU A 176 1.46 8.58 -3.05
N TYR A 177 0.16 8.47 -3.15
CA TYR A 177 -0.53 7.28 -3.68
C TYR A 177 -0.98 7.51 -5.12
N GLN A 178 -1.58 8.64 -5.41
CA GLN A 178 -2.00 9.02 -6.74
C GLN A 178 -1.01 10.03 -7.34
N LYS A 179 -0.11 9.55 -8.16
CA LYS A 179 0.95 10.36 -8.77
C LYS A 179 0.49 11.12 -10.01
N GLU A 180 -0.45 10.54 -10.75
CA GLU A 180 -0.99 11.13 -11.96
C GLU A 180 -2.07 12.17 -11.64
N TYR A 181 -2.06 13.30 -12.35
CA TYR A 181 -3.07 14.35 -12.17
C TYR A 181 -4.36 13.97 -12.89
N ALA A 182 -5.21 13.23 -12.21
CA ALA A 182 -6.53 12.83 -12.68
C ALA A 182 -7.51 12.77 -11.52
N THR A 183 -8.80 12.88 -11.81
CA THR A 183 -9.86 12.54 -10.87
C THR A 183 -10.19 11.08 -11.05
N ARG A 184 -10.18 10.31 -9.95
CA ARG A 184 -10.58 8.91 -9.95
C ARG A 184 -11.86 8.76 -9.12
N HIS A 185 -12.79 7.99 -9.66
CA HIS A 185 -14.04 7.60 -9.03
C HIS A 185 -13.97 6.11 -8.77
N ASP A 186 -14.10 5.69 -7.52
CA ASP A 186 -14.07 4.30 -7.08
C ASP A 186 -15.45 3.90 -6.55
N PHE A 187 -16.06 2.87 -7.15
CA PHE A 187 -17.30 2.26 -6.71
C PHE A 187 -17.02 0.85 -6.24
N ASN A 188 -17.48 0.50 -5.06
CA ASN A 188 -17.30 -0.84 -4.50
C ASN A 188 -18.63 -1.35 -3.96
N VAL A 189 -18.91 -2.64 -4.20
CA VAL A 189 -20.05 -3.36 -3.64
C VAL A 189 -19.54 -4.65 -3.03
N ALA A 190 -19.78 -4.87 -1.76
CA ALA A 190 -19.32 -6.02 -1.00
C ALA A 190 -20.48 -6.74 -0.29
N GLY A 191 -20.22 -7.97 0.16
CA GLY A 191 -21.18 -8.74 0.94
C GLY A 191 -22.00 -9.75 0.13
N PHE A 192 -21.67 -9.97 -1.17
CA PHE A 192 -22.31 -11.05 -1.93
C PHE A 192 -21.90 -12.40 -1.36
N LYS A 193 -22.82 -13.10 -0.70
CA LYS A 193 -22.57 -14.43 -0.17
C LYS A 193 -22.52 -15.44 -1.32
N THR A 194 -21.43 -16.19 -1.40
CA THR A 194 -21.20 -17.19 -2.46
C THR A 194 -21.38 -18.62 -1.95
N ASN A 195 -20.76 -18.93 -0.83
CA ASN A 195 -20.77 -20.22 -0.15
C ASN A 195 -20.56 -20.01 1.36
N PRO A 196 -20.69 -21.03 2.23
CA PRO A 196 -20.43 -20.86 3.66
C PRO A 196 -19.04 -20.29 3.93
N GLY A 197 -18.99 -19.07 4.53
CA GLY A 197 -17.76 -18.33 4.80
C GLY A 197 -17.16 -17.63 3.58
N GLY A 198 -17.79 -17.72 2.41
CA GLY A 198 -17.35 -17.05 1.17
C GLY A 198 -18.09 -15.74 0.90
N GLU A 199 -17.36 -14.71 0.53
CA GLU A 199 -17.88 -13.39 0.11
C GLU A 199 -17.21 -12.91 -1.16
N LEU A 200 -18.01 -12.31 -2.06
CA LEU A 200 -17.50 -11.62 -3.24
C LEU A 200 -17.63 -10.10 -3.03
N GLU A 201 -16.59 -9.37 -3.41
CA GLU A 201 -16.56 -7.91 -3.52
C GLU A 201 -16.24 -7.53 -4.97
N LEU A 202 -16.96 -6.53 -5.48
CA LEU A 202 -16.76 -5.98 -6.82
C LEU A 202 -16.33 -4.52 -6.69
N GLY A 203 -15.36 -4.11 -7.51
CA GLY A 203 -14.90 -2.73 -7.57
C GLY A 203 -14.77 -2.24 -9.01
N LEU A 204 -15.23 -1.01 -9.24
CA LEU A 204 -15.07 -0.28 -10.50
C LEU A 204 -14.33 1.02 -10.19
N SER A 205 -13.19 1.24 -10.84
CA SER A 205 -12.48 2.52 -10.83
C SER A 205 -12.61 3.18 -12.19
N TYR A 206 -13.10 4.43 -12.23
CA TYR A 206 -13.11 5.26 -13.42
C TYR A 206 -12.15 6.43 -13.23
N ILE A 207 -11.18 6.57 -14.15
CA ILE A 207 -10.20 7.64 -14.17
C ILE A 207 -10.63 8.64 -15.24
N ALA A 208 -11.02 9.83 -14.83
CA ALA A 208 -11.44 10.88 -15.76
C ALA A 208 -10.20 11.48 -16.46
N LYS A 209 -10.39 11.87 -17.73
CA LYS A 209 -9.37 12.57 -18.49
C LYS A 209 -8.94 13.84 -17.75
N ALA A 210 -7.64 14.02 -17.54
CA ALA A 210 -7.08 15.27 -17.02
C ALA A 210 -7.04 16.36 -18.11
N GLY A 211 -6.87 17.63 -17.74
CA GLY A 211 -6.92 18.78 -18.66
C GLY A 211 -5.75 18.92 -19.63
N GLY A 212 -4.85 17.93 -19.76
CA GLY A 212 -3.71 17.95 -20.68
C GLY A 212 -4.05 17.41 -22.08
N ARG A 213 -3.30 17.83 -23.12
CA ARG A 213 -3.54 17.38 -24.50
C ARG A 213 -3.36 15.88 -24.69
N ASP A 214 -2.40 15.28 -23.98
CA ASP A 214 -1.99 13.87 -24.16
C ASP A 214 -2.51 12.96 -23.06
N THR A 215 -3.63 13.31 -22.41
CA THR A 215 -4.25 12.50 -21.38
C THR A 215 -5.51 11.80 -21.86
N ASN A 216 -5.78 10.63 -21.34
CA ASN A 216 -6.92 9.80 -21.65
C ASN A 216 -7.72 9.48 -20.39
N SER A 217 -8.96 9.12 -20.53
CA SER A 217 -9.75 8.44 -19.50
C SER A 217 -9.52 6.93 -19.57
N GLY A 218 -9.81 6.25 -18.49
CA GLY A 218 -9.74 4.80 -18.42
C GLY A 218 -10.53 4.25 -17.25
N TRP A 219 -10.62 2.94 -17.18
CA TRP A 219 -11.36 2.27 -16.13
C TRP A 219 -10.72 0.94 -15.76
N ALA A 220 -11.01 0.47 -14.56
CA ALA A 220 -10.60 -0.84 -14.08
C ALA A 220 -11.75 -1.53 -13.34
N LEU A 221 -11.82 -2.85 -13.47
CA LEU A 221 -12.69 -3.73 -12.71
C LEU A 221 -11.85 -4.64 -11.83
N THR A 222 -12.33 -4.90 -10.63
CA THR A 222 -11.81 -5.91 -9.70
C THR A 222 -12.98 -6.75 -9.20
N ALA A 223 -12.84 -8.06 -9.25
CA ALA A 223 -13.71 -9.01 -8.57
C ALA A 223 -12.85 -9.81 -7.58
N GLN A 224 -13.17 -9.74 -6.29
CA GLN A 224 -12.42 -10.41 -5.23
C GLN A 224 -13.33 -11.33 -4.44
N HIS A 225 -12.97 -12.59 -4.35
CA HIS A 225 -13.59 -13.56 -3.46
C HIS A 225 -12.72 -13.76 -2.22
N VAL A 226 -13.33 -13.72 -1.05
CA VAL A 226 -12.67 -13.97 0.23
C VAL A 226 -13.35 -15.18 0.87
N GLN A 227 -12.59 -16.23 1.14
CA GLN A 227 -13.04 -17.41 1.88
C GLN A 227 -12.48 -17.35 3.30
N ALA A 228 -13.33 -17.17 4.27
CA ALA A 228 -12.96 -17.26 5.68
C ALA A 228 -12.75 -18.72 6.10
N ALA A 229 -12.02 -18.91 7.20
CA ALA A 229 -11.74 -20.22 7.81
C ALA A 229 -11.14 -21.27 6.86
N PHE A 230 -10.37 -20.83 5.86
CA PHE A 230 -9.66 -21.71 4.95
C PHE A 230 -8.36 -22.19 5.60
N LEU A 231 -8.24 -23.49 5.86
CA LEU A 231 -7.05 -24.10 6.51
C LEU A 231 -6.61 -23.38 7.80
N GLY A 232 -7.54 -22.86 8.59
CA GLY A 232 -7.27 -22.09 9.79
C GLY A 232 -6.88 -20.62 9.54
N GLY A 233 -6.91 -20.17 8.30
CA GLY A 233 -6.64 -18.80 7.89
C GLY A 233 -7.69 -18.25 6.94
N LYS A 234 -7.28 -17.49 5.94
CA LYS A 234 -8.14 -16.90 4.91
C LYS A 234 -7.55 -17.13 3.52
N ASN A 235 -8.41 -17.43 2.55
CA ASN A 235 -8.05 -17.42 1.14
C ASN A 235 -8.63 -16.16 0.47
N LYS A 236 -7.88 -15.58 -0.46
CA LYS A 236 -8.36 -14.50 -1.34
C LYS A 236 -7.97 -14.79 -2.78
N PHE A 237 -8.97 -14.73 -3.64
CA PHE A 237 -8.81 -14.81 -5.08
C PHE A 237 -9.34 -13.52 -5.73
N ALA A 238 -8.55 -12.90 -6.61
CA ALA A 238 -8.97 -11.69 -7.29
C ALA A 238 -8.68 -11.77 -8.79
N LEU A 239 -9.65 -11.29 -9.59
CA LEU A 239 -9.50 -11.03 -11.01
C LEU A 239 -9.62 -9.54 -11.26
N GLN A 240 -8.71 -9.00 -12.05
CA GLN A 240 -8.65 -7.58 -12.35
C GLN A 240 -8.46 -7.35 -13.85
N TYR A 241 -9.13 -6.32 -14.36
CA TYR A 241 -9.00 -5.86 -15.73
C TYR A 241 -8.97 -4.34 -15.77
N GLY A 242 -8.19 -3.73 -16.67
CA GLY A 242 -8.17 -2.29 -16.84
C GLY A 242 -7.76 -1.86 -18.25
N GLU A 243 -8.26 -0.68 -18.65
CA GLU A 243 -7.97 -0.03 -19.93
C GLU A 243 -7.42 1.39 -19.72
N GLY A 244 -6.50 1.81 -20.57
CA GLY A 244 -5.88 3.12 -20.49
C GLY A 244 -5.25 3.40 -19.12
N PRO A 245 -5.55 4.53 -18.46
CA PRO A 245 -5.13 4.78 -17.08
C PRO A 245 -5.61 3.73 -16.06
N GLY A 246 -6.68 2.97 -16.36
CA GLY A 246 -7.16 1.87 -15.54
C GLY A 246 -6.21 0.66 -15.49
N THR A 247 -5.22 0.59 -16.36
CA THR A 247 -4.18 -0.46 -16.32
C THR A 247 -3.32 -0.47 -15.05
N GLY A 248 -3.50 0.52 -14.17
CA GLY A 248 -2.96 0.50 -12.80
C GLY A 248 -3.62 -0.55 -11.90
N LEU A 249 -4.82 -1.06 -12.25
CA LEU A 249 -5.54 -2.15 -11.57
C LEU A 249 -5.76 -1.91 -10.06
N GLY A 250 -6.30 -0.76 -9.70
CA GLY A 250 -6.58 -0.39 -8.31
C GLY A 250 -5.98 0.94 -7.89
N TYR A 251 -5.11 1.52 -8.71
CA TYR A 251 -4.66 2.91 -8.61
C TYR A 251 -4.68 3.57 -9.97
N THR A 252 -4.51 4.88 -10.05
CA THR A 252 -4.42 5.59 -11.31
C THR A 252 -3.10 5.26 -12.02
N GLY A 253 -3.20 4.57 -13.14
CA GLY A 253 -2.06 4.26 -14.01
C GLY A 253 -1.63 5.47 -14.84
N ASN A 254 -0.78 5.22 -15.84
CA ASN A 254 -0.27 6.27 -16.72
C ASN A 254 -1.42 6.86 -17.58
N THR A 255 -1.71 8.14 -17.37
CA THR A 255 -2.79 8.87 -18.04
C THR A 255 -2.55 9.10 -19.55
N THR A 256 -1.33 8.87 -20.06
CA THR A 256 -1.04 8.94 -21.50
C THR A 256 -1.44 7.66 -22.27
N LEU A 257 -1.78 6.59 -21.57
CA LEU A 257 -2.24 5.35 -22.19
C LEU A 257 -3.68 5.51 -22.65
N ASP A 258 -3.96 5.12 -23.87
CA ASP A 258 -5.30 5.07 -24.42
C ASP A 258 -5.99 3.71 -24.20
N LYS A 259 -7.23 3.56 -24.67
CA LYS A 259 -8.05 2.35 -24.54
C LYS A 259 -7.48 1.10 -25.19
N SER A 260 -6.49 1.23 -26.08
CA SER A 260 -5.81 0.09 -26.69
C SER A 260 -4.84 -0.59 -25.73
N SER A 261 -4.39 0.14 -24.71
CA SER A 261 -3.56 -0.39 -23.62
C SER A 261 -4.44 -1.08 -22.59
N LYS A 262 -4.15 -2.35 -22.28
CA LYS A 262 -4.96 -3.19 -21.39
C LYS A 262 -4.08 -3.93 -20.40
N SER A 263 -4.61 -4.20 -19.24
CA SER A 263 -3.99 -5.08 -18.23
C SER A 263 -4.99 -6.06 -17.68
N TYR A 264 -4.54 -7.31 -17.52
CA TYR A 264 -5.29 -8.42 -16.93
C TYR A 264 -4.47 -8.97 -15.79
N ARG A 265 -5.07 -9.22 -14.63
CA ARG A 265 -4.39 -9.82 -13.50
C ARG A 265 -5.27 -10.84 -12.80
N ALA A 266 -4.67 -11.97 -12.45
CA ALA A 266 -5.20 -12.93 -11.51
C ALA A 266 -4.28 -12.98 -10.29
N VAL A 267 -4.87 -12.99 -9.11
CA VAL A 267 -4.18 -13.05 -7.83
C VAL A 267 -4.83 -14.14 -7.00
N GLU A 268 -4.04 -15.02 -6.47
CA GLU A 268 -4.46 -16.04 -5.51
C GLU A 268 -3.49 -16.04 -4.35
N PHE A 269 -4.00 -15.94 -3.12
CA PHE A 269 -3.18 -16.14 -1.95
C PHE A 269 -4.02 -16.61 -0.75
N PHE A 270 -3.38 -17.35 0.13
CA PHE A 270 -4.00 -17.74 1.37
C PHE A 270 -3.01 -17.83 2.51
N ASP A 271 -3.52 -17.55 3.70
CA ASP A 271 -2.86 -17.86 4.96
C ASP A 271 -3.35 -19.23 5.43
N TRP A 272 -2.47 -19.97 6.09
CA TRP A 272 -2.87 -21.18 6.80
C TRP A 272 -2.30 -21.21 8.21
N GLN A 273 -3.03 -21.86 9.09
CA GLN A 273 -2.60 -22.22 10.45
C GLN A 273 -3.23 -23.58 10.78
N VAL A 274 -2.75 -24.63 10.12
CA VAL A 274 -3.37 -25.99 10.21
C VAL A 274 -3.13 -26.66 11.54
N THR A 275 -2.10 -26.23 12.27
CA THR A 275 -1.87 -26.61 13.67
C THR A 275 -1.30 -25.39 14.42
N PRO A 276 -1.30 -25.37 15.76
CA PRO A 276 -0.65 -24.30 16.52
C PRO A 276 0.85 -24.11 16.20
N ARG A 277 1.48 -25.16 15.64
CA ARG A 277 2.90 -25.16 15.31
C ARG A 277 3.22 -24.95 13.83
N PHE A 278 2.23 -25.01 12.93
CA PHE A 278 2.50 -24.91 11.50
C PHE A 278 1.51 -23.99 10.80
N GLY A 279 2.03 -22.87 10.35
CA GLY A 279 1.31 -21.84 9.61
C GLY A 279 2.15 -21.25 8.49
N GLY A 280 1.57 -20.31 7.74
CA GLY A 280 2.29 -19.65 6.64
C GLY A 280 1.39 -18.88 5.70
N GLN A 281 1.96 -18.44 4.58
CA GLN A 281 1.25 -17.81 3.47
C GLN A 281 1.78 -18.31 2.14
N VAL A 282 0.87 -18.52 1.18
CA VAL A 282 1.16 -18.83 -0.24
C VAL A 282 0.63 -17.70 -1.10
N GLU A 283 1.28 -17.43 -2.22
CA GLU A 283 0.77 -16.55 -3.27
C GLU A 283 1.06 -17.07 -4.67
N ALA A 284 0.17 -16.73 -5.60
CA ALA A 284 0.35 -16.83 -7.04
C ALA A 284 -0.22 -15.58 -7.70
N VAL A 285 0.55 -14.97 -8.58
CA VAL A 285 0.13 -13.80 -9.36
C VAL A 285 0.46 -14.04 -10.82
N TYR A 286 -0.49 -13.71 -11.70
CA TYR A 286 -0.27 -13.63 -13.13
C TYR A 286 -0.81 -12.30 -13.66
N GLN A 287 0.00 -11.58 -14.41
CA GLN A 287 -0.41 -10.33 -15.06
C GLN A 287 0.03 -10.32 -16.52
N LYS A 288 -0.88 -9.90 -17.38
CA LYS A 288 -0.59 -9.61 -18.80
C LYS A 288 -0.87 -8.15 -19.08
N ASP A 289 0.12 -7.45 -19.61
CA ASP A 289 0.04 -6.08 -20.08
C ASP A 289 0.13 -6.05 -21.61
N VAL A 290 -0.91 -5.53 -22.25
CA VAL A 290 -0.96 -5.27 -23.69
C VAL A 290 -0.70 -3.78 -23.92
N ARG A 291 0.30 -3.46 -24.73
CA ARG A 291 0.78 -2.09 -24.95
C ARG A 291 1.05 -1.87 -26.44
N PRO A 292 0.03 -1.63 -27.30
CA PRO A 292 0.20 -1.39 -28.72
C PRO A 292 1.24 -0.30 -29.00
N GLY A 293 2.16 -0.55 -29.93
CA GLY A 293 3.29 0.33 -30.23
C GLY A 293 4.34 0.44 -29.11
N ARG A 294 4.23 -0.36 -28.07
CA ARG A 294 5.18 -0.51 -26.96
C ARG A 294 5.47 -1.99 -26.74
N GLN A 295 6.15 -2.33 -25.64
CA GLN A 295 6.45 -3.73 -25.32
C GLN A 295 5.35 -4.34 -24.46
N ASP A 296 4.69 -5.37 -24.96
CA ASP A 296 3.84 -6.25 -24.17
C ASP A 296 4.66 -6.96 -23.10
N GLN A 297 4.04 -7.24 -21.96
CA GLN A 297 4.71 -7.92 -20.86
C GLN A 297 3.77 -8.93 -20.21
N ASN A 298 4.28 -10.13 -19.96
CA ASN A 298 3.68 -11.08 -19.04
C ASN A 298 4.53 -11.17 -17.78
N TRP A 299 3.90 -11.14 -16.63
CA TRP A 299 4.55 -11.31 -15.34
C TRP A 299 3.85 -12.40 -14.54
N MET A 300 4.64 -13.31 -13.98
CA MET A 300 4.22 -14.37 -13.09
C MET A 300 5.04 -14.31 -11.82
N SER A 301 4.38 -14.49 -10.67
CA SER A 301 5.02 -14.60 -9.36
C SER A 301 4.42 -15.78 -8.59
N LEU A 302 5.27 -16.57 -7.96
CA LEU A 302 4.89 -17.67 -7.08
C LEU A 302 5.70 -17.59 -5.80
N GLY A 303 5.06 -17.70 -4.65
CA GLY A 303 5.72 -17.60 -3.36
C GLY A 303 5.09 -18.42 -2.25
N VAL A 304 5.91 -18.87 -1.33
CA VAL A 304 5.48 -19.55 -0.12
C VAL A 304 6.39 -19.18 1.06
N ARG A 305 5.76 -18.90 2.20
CA ARG A 305 6.49 -18.63 3.47
C ARG A 305 5.89 -19.48 4.59
N PRO A 306 6.32 -20.74 4.76
CA PRO A 306 5.98 -21.55 5.92
C PRO A 306 6.70 -21.07 7.17
N ALA A 307 6.06 -21.27 8.32
CA ALA A 307 6.59 -21.08 9.65
C ALA A 307 6.30 -22.32 10.49
N TYR A 308 7.34 -22.92 11.05
CA TYR A 308 7.23 -24.11 11.90
C TYR A 308 7.78 -23.83 13.31
N ALA A 309 6.93 -24.02 14.31
CA ALA A 309 7.28 -23.80 15.72
C ALA A 309 8.13 -24.94 16.27
N LEU A 310 9.31 -24.61 16.77
CA LEU A 310 10.18 -25.51 17.53
C LEU A 310 9.79 -25.55 19.02
N SER A 311 9.33 -24.41 19.54
CA SER A 311 8.82 -24.23 20.90
C SER A 311 7.74 -23.14 20.89
N GLU A 312 7.21 -22.79 22.07
CA GLU A 312 6.21 -21.73 22.22
C GLU A 312 6.68 -20.36 21.72
N GLN A 313 7.98 -20.09 21.76
CA GLN A 313 8.54 -18.78 21.39
C GLN A 313 9.48 -18.83 20.19
N PHE A 314 9.91 -20.02 19.75
CA PHE A 314 10.85 -20.17 18.64
C PHE A 314 10.22 -20.88 17.46
N LYS A 315 10.37 -20.28 16.28
CA LYS A 315 9.94 -20.86 15.01
C LYS A 315 11.01 -20.72 13.94
N LEU A 316 11.00 -21.65 13.00
CA LEU A 316 11.75 -21.56 11.76
C LEU A 316 10.83 -21.00 10.69
N VAL A 317 11.24 -19.90 10.08
CA VAL A 317 10.55 -19.29 8.95
C VAL A 317 11.42 -19.47 7.71
N THR A 318 10.84 -20.02 6.66
CA THR A 318 11.50 -20.08 5.34
C THR A 318 10.66 -19.31 4.33
N GLU A 319 11.29 -18.85 3.26
CA GLU A 319 10.60 -18.20 2.14
C GLU A 319 11.20 -18.64 0.83
N LEU A 320 10.35 -19.11 -0.06
CA LEU A 320 10.66 -19.35 -1.47
C LEU A 320 9.85 -18.38 -2.31
N GLY A 321 10.50 -17.65 -3.18
CA GLY A 321 9.87 -16.73 -4.12
C GLY A 321 10.45 -16.89 -5.51
N HIS A 322 9.60 -16.85 -6.54
CA HIS A 322 9.99 -16.88 -7.94
C HIS A 322 9.19 -15.87 -8.73
N ASP A 323 9.90 -14.99 -9.42
CA ASP A 323 9.36 -14.05 -10.37
C ASP A 323 9.88 -14.35 -11.78
N GLN A 324 8.99 -14.27 -12.76
CA GLN A 324 9.33 -14.35 -14.17
C GLN A 324 8.63 -13.21 -14.92
N VAL A 325 9.38 -12.49 -15.74
CA VAL A 325 8.87 -11.43 -16.61
C VAL A 325 9.31 -11.74 -18.04
N GLU A 326 8.33 -11.89 -18.91
CA GLU A 326 8.48 -12.06 -20.35
C GLU A 326 8.11 -10.76 -21.05
N ALA A 327 8.98 -10.26 -21.89
CA ALA A 327 8.76 -9.05 -22.68
C ALA A 327 9.51 -9.18 -24.02
N THR A 328 9.32 -8.27 -24.93
CA THR A 328 9.94 -8.28 -26.28
C THR A 328 11.46 -8.45 -26.25
N GLY A 329 12.14 -8.02 -25.18
CA GLY A 329 13.58 -8.19 -24.98
C GLY A 329 14.01 -9.52 -24.38
N GLY A 330 13.09 -10.49 -24.21
CA GLY A 330 13.34 -11.82 -23.64
C GLY A 330 12.78 -12.00 -22.23
N THR A 331 13.10 -13.16 -21.66
CA THR A 331 12.60 -13.57 -20.35
C THR A 331 13.63 -13.30 -19.25
N ARG A 332 13.19 -12.64 -18.19
CA ARG A 332 13.95 -12.40 -16.95
C ARG A 332 13.34 -13.22 -15.82
N LYS A 333 14.19 -13.82 -14.98
CA LYS A 333 13.77 -14.65 -13.87
C LYS A 333 14.54 -14.30 -12.60
N LEU A 334 13.89 -14.39 -11.47
CA LEU A 334 14.50 -14.22 -10.16
C LEU A 334 13.92 -15.25 -9.19
N SER A 335 14.75 -16.12 -8.67
CA SER A 335 14.37 -17.00 -7.57
C SER A 335 15.07 -16.56 -6.30
N LYS A 336 14.42 -16.71 -5.17
CA LYS A 336 14.94 -16.38 -3.86
C LYS A 336 14.57 -17.47 -2.87
N PHE A 337 15.54 -17.89 -2.09
CA PHE A 337 15.34 -18.69 -0.89
C PHE A 337 15.82 -17.92 0.34
N THR A 338 15.08 -17.97 1.43
CA THR A 338 15.47 -17.33 2.69
C THR A 338 15.16 -18.26 3.85
N PHE A 339 16.08 -18.33 4.79
CA PHE A 339 15.94 -19.05 6.05
C PHE A 339 16.06 -18.06 7.21
N ALA A 340 15.15 -18.14 8.18
CA ALA A 340 15.07 -17.19 9.28
C ALA A 340 14.62 -17.87 10.60
N PRO A 341 15.57 -18.33 11.44
CA PRO A 341 15.28 -18.59 12.83
C PRO A 341 14.66 -17.34 13.47
N THR A 342 13.53 -17.51 14.14
CA THR A 342 12.69 -16.40 14.60
C THR A 342 12.30 -16.62 16.03
N TRP A 343 12.50 -15.61 16.87
CA TRP A 343 11.96 -15.53 18.22
C TRP A 343 10.71 -14.65 18.22
N SER A 344 9.62 -15.16 18.80
CA SER A 344 8.29 -14.55 18.83
C SER A 344 7.69 -14.68 20.24
N PRO A 345 7.79 -13.65 21.11
CA PRO A 345 7.33 -13.73 22.49
C PRO A 345 5.84 -14.01 22.67
N LYS A 346 5.03 -13.59 21.72
CA LYS A 346 3.55 -13.78 21.74
C LYS A 346 3.09 -15.16 21.29
N GLY A 347 4.00 -16.01 20.85
CA GLY A 347 3.66 -17.34 20.38
C GLY A 347 4.20 -17.66 18.98
N PRO A 348 4.04 -18.91 18.54
CA PRO A 348 4.68 -19.41 17.33
C PRO A 348 3.88 -19.15 16.05
N GLU A 349 2.66 -18.67 16.14
CA GLU A 349 1.76 -18.48 14.99
C GLU A 349 2.37 -17.58 13.91
N PHE A 350 1.98 -17.80 12.66
CA PHE A 350 2.53 -17.03 11.52
C PHE A 350 2.37 -15.50 11.69
N TRP A 351 1.25 -15.05 12.25
CA TRP A 351 0.95 -13.63 12.44
C TRP A 351 1.35 -13.08 13.82
N ALA A 352 1.87 -13.91 14.74
CA ALA A 352 2.29 -13.43 16.06
C ALA A 352 3.42 -12.39 15.95
N ARG A 353 3.24 -11.25 16.60
CA ARG A 353 4.21 -10.13 16.65
C ARG A 353 4.29 -9.59 18.08
N PRO A 354 5.43 -9.03 18.53
CA PRO A 354 6.65 -8.75 17.76
C PRO A 354 7.50 -10.00 17.48
N GLU A 355 8.46 -9.85 16.57
CA GLU A 355 9.43 -10.91 16.22
C GLU A 355 10.84 -10.36 16.08
N VAL A 356 11.83 -11.14 16.51
CA VAL A 356 13.25 -10.94 16.20
C VAL A 356 13.71 -12.08 15.29
N ARG A 357 14.34 -11.75 14.16
CA ARG A 357 14.74 -12.70 13.14
C ARG A 357 16.23 -12.63 12.86
N CYS A 358 16.90 -13.79 12.80
CA CYS A 358 18.21 -13.91 12.20
C CYS A 358 18.02 -14.43 10.77
N ILE A 359 18.40 -13.67 9.75
CA ILE A 359 17.95 -13.92 8.38
C ILE A 359 19.15 -14.20 7.48
N THR A 360 19.11 -15.31 6.73
CA THR A 360 20.10 -15.67 5.72
C THR A 360 19.39 -15.82 4.37
N PRO A 361 19.40 -14.81 3.51
CA PRO A 361 18.89 -14.93 2.15
C PRO A 361 19.95 -15.58 1.25
N MET A 362 19.51 -16.54 0.43
CA MET A 362 20.33 -17.18 -0.60
C MET A 362 19.74 -16.86 -1.97
N ARG A 363 20.61 -16.48 -2.91
CA ARG A 363 20.27 -16.28 -4.31
C ARG A 363 21.00 -17.32 -5.13
N PRO A 364 20.32 -18.25 -5.83
CA PRO A 364 20.99 -19.10 -6.80
C PRO A 364 21.62 -18.20 -7.88
N GLY A 365 22.91 -18.36 -8.10
CA GLY A 365 23.65 -17.57 -9.09
C GLY A 365 23.19 -17.90 -10.49
N THR A 366 22.39 -17.06 -11.12
CA THR A 366 22.25 -17.01 -12.57
C THR A 366 23.30 -16.06 -13.12
N LYS A 367 23.99 -16.45 -14.20
CA LYS A 367 24.87 -15.58 -14.99
C LYS A 367 24.13 -14.25 -15.20
N ARG A 368 24.76 -13.15 -14.81
CA ARG A 368 24.21 -11.79 -14.82
C ARG A 368 23.41 -11.47 -16.09
N PRO A 369 22.11 -11.25 -16.02
CA PRO A 369 21.52 -10.09 -16.65
C PRO A 369 21.87 -8.91 -15.75
N SER A 370 22.25 -7.80 -16.31
CA SER A 370 22.61 -6.57 -15.58
C SER A 370 21.41 -6.07 -14.77
N ALA A 371 21.20 -6.62 -13.58
CA ALA A 371 20.34 -6.00 -12.59
C ALA A 371 21.07 -4.74 -12.13
N ARG A 372 20.75 -3.62 -12.72
CA ARG A 372 21.14 -2.32 -12.16
C ARG A 372 20.61 -2.29 -10.71
N PRO A 373 21.47 -1.95 -9.72
CA PRO A 373 20.94 -1.66 -8.40
C PRO A 373 19.82 -0.65 -8.57
N MET A 374 18.75 -0.79 -7.80
CA MET A 374 17.61 0.13 -7.79
C MET A 374 18.14 1.53 -7.47
N SER A 375 18.58 2.24 -8.50
CA SER A 375 18.86 3.66 -8.39
C SER A 375 17.49 4.31 -8.34
N TRP A 376 17.15 4.87 -7.20
CA TRP A 376 16.08 5.85 -7.10
C TRP A 376 16.41 6.95 -8.11
N ARG A 377 15.75 6.92 -9.29
CA ARG A 377 15.86 8.01 -10.23
C ARG A 377 15.47 9.26 -9.45
N ARG A 378 16.42 10.20 -9.37
CA ARG A 378 16.18 11.56 -8.96
C ARG A 378 14.86 12.01 -9.55
N ALA A 379 13.90 12.38 -8.71
CA ALA A 379 12.82 13.23 -9.15
C ALA A 379 13.47 14.39 -9.91
N ARG A 380 13.13 14.56 -11.18
CA ARG A 380 13.66 15.65 -11.98
C ARG A 380 13.36 16.93 -11.19
N ARG A 381 14.37 17.73 -10.94
CA ARG A 381 14.22 19.05 -10.34
C ARG A 381 13.14 19.78 -11.13
N CYS A 382 12.14 20.32 -10.42
CA CYS A 382 11.34 21.40 -10.99
C CYS A 382 12.32 22.50 -11.43
N PRO A 383 12.20 23.03 -12.65
CA PRO A 383 12.99 24.17 -13.05
C PRO A 383 12.67 25.31 -12.09
N THR A 384 13.69 25.84 -11.44
CA THR A 384 13.65 27.11 -10.70
C THR A 384 13.13 28.18 -11.63
N PRO A 385 12.13 28.98 -11.23
CA PRO A 385 11.74 30.14 -12.05
C PRO A 385 12.95 31.08 -12.20
N ALA A 386 13.21 31.48 -13.43
CA ALA A 386 14.25 32.44 -13.74
C ALA A 386 14.02 33.75 -12.95
N PRO A 387 15.09 34.42 -12.45
CA PRO A 387 14.94 35.67 -11.76
C PRO A 387 14.32 36.69 -12.70
N MET A 388 13.22 37.34 -12.27
CA MET A 388 12.61 38.45 -12.98
C MET A 388 13.65 39.55 -13.15
N ALA A 389 13.97 39.91 -14.40
CA ALA A 389 14.77 41.07 -14.74
C ALA A 389 14.07 42.33 -14.19
N ARG A 390 14.75 43.00 -13.27
CA ARG A 390 14.38 44.37 -12.84
C ARG A 390 14.42 45.29 -14.05
N ARG A 391 13.27 45.70 -14.55
CA ARG A 391 13.18 46.87 -15.43
C ARG A 391 13.53 48.10 -14.61
N GLY A 392 14.62 48.72 -14.97
CA GLY A 392 15.00 50.01 -14.41
C GLY A 392 13.94 51.07 -14.73
N MET A 393 13.45 51.75 -13.70
CA MET A 393 12.73 53.02 -13.86
C MET A 393 13.73 54.08 -14.22
N GLY A 394 13.70 54.56 -15.48
CA GLY A 394 14.35 55.77 -15.89
C GLY A 394 13.69 56.98 -15.21
N ARG A 395 14.53 57.84 -14.65
CA ARG A 395 14.15 59.22 -14.21
C ARG A 395 13.94 60.08 -15.43
N THR A 396 12.85 60.77 -15.51
CA THR A 396 12.71 62.20 -15.80
C THR A 396 11.50 62.73 -15.07
#